data_1f83eb5888fea6889418116fd0cee999
#
_entry.id   1f83eb5888fea6889418116fd0cee999
#
_cell.length_a   1.000
_cell.length_b   1.000
_cell.length_c   1.000
_cell.angle_alpha   90.00
_cell.angle_beta   90.00
_cell.angle_gamma   90.00
#
_symmetry.space_group_name_H-M   'P 1'
#
loop_
_entity.id
_entity.type
_entity.pdbx_description
1 polymer ?
#
loop_
_entity_poly.entity_id
_entity_poly.type
_entity_poly.pdbx_seq_one_letter_code
_entity_poly.pdbx_strand_id
1 'polypeptide(L)'
;MNDKKAISLSDVKKLLASGSNSFKLIDIRSPEKYSKLHIPAAENIPAEELLNKLTSFSKDNTIICVCNKGHQRSQNAAAFLVSNGFENSFYLEGGTLGWFAE
;
A
#
# COMPACT_ATOMS: atom_id res chain seq x y z
N MET A 1 -18.24 -10.84 2.76
CA MET A 1 -17.65 -10.74 2.38
C MET A 1 -16.55 -10.27 2.63
N ASN A 2 -15.82 -10.54 2.48
CA ASN A 2 -14.86 -10.11 2.75
C ASN A 2 -14.29 -9.42 1.86
N ASP A 3 -14.25 -8.40 1.89
CA ASP A 3 -13.81 -7.62 0.95
C ASP A 3 -12.51 -7.15 1.20
N LYS A 4 -11.76 -7.76 2.03
CA LYS A 4 -10.43 -7.32 2.29
C LYS A 4 -9.58 -7.72 1.13
N LYS A 5 -8.97 -6.78 0.52
CA LYS A 5 -8.16 -7.00 -0.66
C LYS A 5 -6.70 -7.07 -0.25
N ALA A 6 -6.28 -8.24 0.18
CA ALA A 6 -4.91 -8.48 0.61
C ALA A 6 -4.05 -8.88 -0.57
N ILE A 7 -2.79 -8.45 -0.56
CA ILE A 7 -1.82 -8.93 -1.53
C ILE A 7 -0.63 -9.46 -0.74
N SER A 8 -0.06 -10.56 -1.19
CA SER A 8 1.02 -11.22 -0.45
C SER A 8 2.36 -10.55 -0.69
N LEU A 9 3.29 -10.80 0.24
CA LEU A 9 4.66 -10.30 0.09
C LEU A 9 5.29 -10.83 -1.19
N SER A 10 5.08 -12.11 -1.50
CA SER A 10 5.70 -12.67 -2.69
C SER A 10 5.15 -12.06 -3.95
N ASP A 11 3.86 -11.73 -3.99
CA ASP A 11 3.27 -11.10 -5.17
C ASP A 11 3.81 -9.69 -5.38
N VAL A 12 4.00 -8.93 -4.30
CA VAL A 12 4.57 -7.60 -4.43
C VAL A 12 6.02 -7.68 -4.89
N LYS A 13 6.78 -8.65 -4.37
CA LYS A 13 8.16 -8.83 -4.82
C LYS A 13 8.22 -9.17 -6.31
N LYS A 14 7.26 -9.94 -6.80
CA LYS A 14 7.18 -10.22 -8.22
C LYS A 14 6.88 -8.97 -9.05
N LEU A 15 5.98 -8.11 -8.54
CA LEU A 15 5.69 -6.86 -9.23
C LEU A 15 6.92 -5.98 -9.33
N LEU A 16 7.67 -5.87 -8.24
CA LEU A 16 8.89 -5.08 -8.25
C LEU A 16 9.91 -5.65 -9.22
N ALA A 17 10.07 -6.96 -9.25
CA ALA A 17 11.03 -7.62 -10.12
C ALA A 17 10.66 -7.50 -11.59
N SER A 18 9.36 -7.35 -11.89
CA SER A 18 8.91 -7.28 -13.27
C SER A 18 9.20 -5.94 -13.92
N GLY A 19 9.57 -4.93 -13.13
CA GLY A 19 9.80 -3.60 -13.67
C GLY A 19 8.53 -2.86 -14.08
N SER A 20 7.37 -3.34 -13.62
CA SER A 20 6.11 -2.72 -13.98
C SER A 20 6.01 -1.30 -13.42
N ASN A 21 5.45 -0.38 -14.19
CA ASN A 21 5.17 0.97 -13.74
C ASN A 21 3.69 1.17 -13.43
N SER A 22 2.90 0.11 -13.48
CA SER A 22 1.46 0.23 -13.33
C SER A 22 0.98 0.04 -11.90
N PHE A 23 1.88 0.05 -10.91
CA PHE A 23 1.48 -0.05 -9.53
C PHE A 23 2.20 1.00 -8.68
N LYS A 24 1.59 1.32 -7.54
CA LYS A 24 2.17 2.22 -6.56
C LYS A 24 2.15 1.54 -5.20
N LEU A 25 3.25 1.64 -4.49
CA LEU A 25 3.38 1.10 -3.15
C LEU A 25 3.36 2.30 -2.21
N ILE A 26 2.33 2.41 -1.38
CA ILE A 26 2.10 3.59 -0.53
C ILE A 26 2.25 3.22 0.93
N ASP A 27 3.26 3.77 1.58
CA ASP A 27 3.46 3.57 3.02
C ASP A 27 2.64 4.62 3.75
N ILE A 28 1.63 4.18 4.48
CA ILE A 28 0.68 5.09 5.11
C ILE A 28 1.03 5.42 6.56
N ARG A 29 2.22 5.03 7.00
CA ARG A 29 2.68 5.34 8.36
C ARG A 29 3.14 6.78 8.47
N SER A 30 3.50 7.19 9.68
CA SER A 30 4.04 8.54 9.86
C SER A 30 5.38 8.69 9.14
N PRO A 31 5.76 9.93 8.79
CA PRO A 31 7.05 10.15 8.15
C PRO A 31 8.23 9.67 9.00
N GLU A 32 8.10 9.75 10.34
CA GLU A 32 9.15 9.28 11.21
C GLU A 32 9.43 7.80 11.06
N LYS A 33 8.36 7.01 11.05
CA LYS A 33 8.51 5.56 10.90
C LYS A 33 9.04 5.21 9.51
N TYR A 34 8.53 5.90 8.52
CA TYR A 34 8.97 5.68 7.14
C TYR A 34 10.47 5.97 7.00
N SER A 35 10.95 7.05 7.60
CA SER A 35 12.35 7.40 7.45
C SER A 35 13.29 6.42 8.14
N LYS A 36 12.81 5.75 9.18
CA LYS A 36 13.66 4.77 9.88
C LYS A 36 13.78 3.47 9.12
N LEU A 37 12.72 3.03 8.49
CA LEU A 37 12.73 1.77 7.75
C LEU A 37 11.51 1.75 6.85
N HIS A 38 11.71 1.53 5.55
CA HIS A 38 10.59 1.38 4.64
C HIS A 38 10.96 0.44 3.50
N ILE A 39 9.95 -0.12 2.88
CA ILE A 39 10.14 -1.01 1.74
C ILE A 39 10.67 -0.19 0.57
N PRO A 40 11.72 -0.65 -0.11
CA PRO A 40 12.20 0.06 -1.30
C PRO A 40 11.09 0.29 -2.30
N ALA A 41 11.08 1.43 -2.92
CA ALA A 41 10.07 1.86 -3.89
C ALA A 41 8.76 2.31 -3.25
N ALA A 42 8.58 2.19 -1.92
CA ALA A 42 7.39 2.71 -1.28
C ALA A 42 7.46 4.23 -1.14
N GLU A 43 6.36 4.87 -1.46
CA GLU A 43 6.22 6.31 -1.29
C GLU A 43 5.47 6.56 0.01
N ASN A 44 5.87 7.55 0.78
CA ASN A 44 5.20 7.84 2.05
C ASN A 44 4.05 8.82 1.86
N ILE A 45 2.84 8.35 2.09
CA ILE A 45 1.67 9.21 2.14
C ILE A 45 0.91 8.79 3.40
N PRO A 46 1.07 9.52 4.50
CA PRO A 46 0.35 9.16 5.73
C PRO A 46 -1.14 9.01 5.48
N ALA A 47 -1.77 8.10 6.22
CA ALA A 47 -3.17 7.75 5.98
C ALA A 47 -4.08 8.98 5.96
N GLU A 48 -3.82 9.94 6.85
CA GLU A 48 -4.66 11.12 6.95
C GLU A 48 -4.52 12.05 5.75
N GLU A 49 -3.52 11.84 4.91
CA GLU A 49 -3.33 12.67 3.71
C GLU A 49 -3.85 12.02 2.44
N LEU A 50 -4.33 10.79 2.52
CA LEU A 50 -4.77 10.08 1.31
C LEU A 50 -5.86 10.82 0.57
N LEU A 51 -6.82 11.38 1.31
CA LEU A 51 -7.92 12.10 0.66
C LEU A 51 -7.41 13.23 -0.22
N ASN A 52 -6.38 13.93 0.25
CA ASN A 52 -5.83 15.06 -0.48
C ASN A 52 -4.96 14.64 -1.67
N LYS A 53 -4.66 13.36 -1.78
CA LYS A 53 -3.79 12.86 -2.83
C LYS A 53 -4.52 12.05 -3.90
N LEU A 54 -5.85 11.92 -3.78
CA LEU A 54 -6.60 11.07 -4.69
C LEU A 54 -6.44 11.48 -6.15
N THR A 55 -6.35 12.78 -6.41
CA THR A 55 -6.23 13.26 -7.79
C THR A 55 -4.86 12.95 -8.40
N SER A 56 -3.90 12.58 -7.58
CA SER A 56 -2.57 12.26 -8.10
C SER A 56 -2.45 10.79 -8.49
N PHE A 57 -3.48 9.98 -8.23
CA PHE A 57 -3.45 8.56 -8.56
C PHE A 57 -4.23 8.29 -9.83
N SER A 58 -3.80 7.30 -10.59
CA SER A 58 -4.55 6.83 -11.74
C SER A 58 -5.42 5.66 -11.30
N LYS A 59 -6.67 5.66 -11.71
CA LYS A 59 -7.58 4.56 -11.39
C LYS A 59 -7.21 3.28 -12.11
N ASP A 60 -6.35 3.36 -13.10
CA ASP A 60 -5.86 2.18 -13.81
C ASP A 60 -4.70 1.52 -13.09
N ASN A 61 -4.09 2.19 -12.13
CA ASN A 61 -2.95 1.60 -11.42
C ASN A 61 -3.41 0.71 -10.27
N THR A 62 -2.59 -0.26 -9.96
CA THR A 62 -2.74 -1.04 -8.73
C THR A 62 -2.11 -0.23 -7.60
N ILE A 63 -2.86 -0.01 -6.52
CA ILE A 63 -2.36 0.75 -5.38
C ILE A 63 -2.27 -0.20 -4.19
N ILE A 64 -1.10 -0.26 -3.58
CA ILE A 64 -0.84 -1.19 -2.47
C ILE A 64 -0.51 -0.38 -1.23
N CYS A 65 -1.37 -0.45 -0.23
CA CYS A 65 -1.19 0.28 1.02
C CYS A 65 -0.39 -0.54 2.01
N VAL A 66 0.57 0.07 2.67
CA VAL A 66 1.49 -0.62 3.56
C VAL A 66 1.47 0.05 4.92
N CYS A 67 1.32 -0.74 5.98
CA CYS A 67 1.52 -0.26 7.35
C CYS A 67 2.56 -1.15 8.03
N ASN A 68 2.62 -1.16 9.37
CA ASN A 68 3.66 -1.96 10.03
C ASN A 68 3.47 -3.46 9.82
N LYS A 69 2.26 -3.96 10.07
CA LYS A 69 2.01 -5.41 10.10
C LYS A 69 0.91 -5.87 9.16
N GLY A 70 0.38 -5.00 8.32
CA GLY A 70 -0.71 -5.38 7.42
C GLY A 70 -2.03 -5.56 8.14
N HIS A 71 -2.25 -4.81 9.24
CA HIS A 71 -3.47 -4.92 10.02
C HIS A 71 -4.46 -3.82 9.64
N GLN A 72 -5.20 -3.33 10.64
CA GLN A 72 -6.37 -2.49 10.42
C GLN A 72 -6.09 -1.22 9.63
N ARG A 73 -4.96 -0.58 9.86
CA ARG A 73 -4.68 0.71 9.22
C ARG A 73 -4.58 0.59 7.70
N SER A 74 -3.80 -0.38 7.21
CA SER A 74 -3.68 -0.55 5.76
C SER A 74 -4.93 -1.13 5.15
N GLN A 75 -5.66 -1.97 5.89
CA GLN A 75 -6.94 -2.49 5.43
C GLN A 75 -7.93 -1.36 5.25
N ASN A 76 -7.98 -0.43 6.21
CA ASN A 76 -8.87 0.72 6.12
C ASN A 76 -8.48 1.65 4.97
N ALA A 77 -7.17 1.84 4.76
CA ALA A 77 -6.70 2.68 3.67
C ALA A 77 -7.09 2.11 2.31
N ALA A 78 -6.92 0.80 2.14
CA ALA A 78 -7.31 0.15 0.89
C ALA A 78 -8.83 0.26 0.67
N ALA A 79 -9.61 0.05 1.72
CA ALA A 79 -11.07 0.16 1.62
C ALA A 79 -11.50 1.58 1.27
N PHE A 80 -10.83 2.57 1.84
CA PHE A 80 -11.10 3.98 1.53
C PHE A 80 -10.85 4.26 0.04
N LEU A 81 -9.73 3.75 -0.49
CA LEU A 81 -9.43 3.95 -1.90
C LEU A 81 -10.45 3.26 -2.80
N VAL A 82 -10.84 2.04 -2.46
CA VAL A 82 -11.85 1.32 -3.24
C VAL A 82 -13.15 2.11 -3.26
N SER A 83 -13.57 2.65 -2.11
CA SER A 83 -14.83 3.39 -2.04
C SER A 83 -14.78 4.71 -2.81
N ASN A 84 -13.58 5.18 -3.16
CA ASN A 84 -13.43 6.40 -3.95
C ASN A 84 -13.11 6.09 -5.42
N GLY A 85 -13.37 4.88 -5.87
CA GLY A 85 -13.25 4.52 -7.27
C GLY A 85 -11.94 3.88 -7.69
N PHE A 86 -11.00 3.71 -6.74
CA PHE A 86 -9.71 3.07 -7.03
C PHE A 86 -9.84 1.59 -6.72
N GLU A 87 -10.51 0.87 -7.61
CA GLU A 87 -10.90 -0.52 -7.35
C GLU A 87 -9.74 -1.49 -7.27
N ASN A 88 -8.60 -1.15 -7.85
CA ASN A 88 -7.43 -2.01 -7.78
C ASN A 88 -6.53 -1.64 -6.62
N SER A 89 -7.13 -1.40 -5.46
CA SER A 89 -6.39 -1.06 -4.25
C SER A 89 -6.36 -2.24 -3.30
N PHE A 90 -5.18 -2.48 -2.73
CA PHE A 90 -4.93 -3.64 -1.87
C PHE A 90 -4.15 -3.19 -0.65
N TYR A 91 -4.07 -4.06 0.36
CA TYR A 91 -3.14 -3.84 1.45
C TYR A 91 -2.13 -4.99 1.49
N LEU A 92 -0.91 -4.67 1.91
CA LEU A 92 0.16 -5.65 1.94
C LEU A 92 0.09 -6.49 3.21
N GLU A 93 -0.09 -7.80 3.05
CA GLU A 93 -0.05 -8.73 4.19
C GLU A 93 1.33 -8.68 4.82
N GLY A 94 1.37 -8.64 6.14
CA GLY A 94 2.63 -8.59 6.87
C GLY A 94 3.25 -7.21 6.96
N GLY A 95 2.90 -6.32 6.05
CA GLY A 95 3.38 -4.94 6.08
C GLY A 95 4.88 -4.80 6.01
N THR A 96 5.37 -3.66 6.48
CA THR A 96 6.80 -3.36 6.47
C THR A 96 7.59 -4.38 7.28
N LEU A 97 7.09 -4.74 8.46
CA LEU A 97 7.80 -5.70 9.31
C LEU A 97 7.86 -7.07 8.67
N GLY A 98 6.79 -7.51 8.03
CA GLY A 98 6.79 -8.78 7.33
C GLY A 98 7.77 -8.80 6.16
N TRP A 99 7.87 -7.66 5.45
CA TRP A 99 8.79 -7.55 4.33
C TRP A 99 10.23 -7.84 4.76
N PHE A 100 10.63 -7.26 5.90
CA PHE A 100 12.02 -7.39 6.36
C PHE A 100 12.26 -8.62 7.24
N ALA A 101 11.21 -9.35 7.59
CA ALA A 101 11.36 -10.56 8.39
C ALA A 101 11.76 -11.76 7.55
N GLU A 102 11.66 -11.68 6.26
CA GLU A 102 11.99 -12.82 5.39
C GLU A 102 13.43 -12.89 5.06
#